data_dfd34a009daedcc29b012dba093886bf
#
_entry.id   dfd34a009daedcc29b012dba093886bf
#
_cell.length_a   1.000
_cell.length_b   1.000
_cell.length_c   1.000
_cell.angle_alpha   90.00
_cell.angle_beta   90.00
_cell.angle_gamma   90.00
#
_symmetry.space_group_name_H-M   'P 1'
#
loop_
_entity.id
_entity.type
_entity.pdbx_description
1 polymer ?
#
loop_
_entity_poly.entity_id
_entity_poly.type
_entity_poly.pdbx_seq_one_letter_code
_entity_poly.pdbx_strand_id
1 'polypeptide(L)'
;IAPSMCYAYAALMEGAPFIMGAPNTTVDIPAMWELAEKTKMPISGKDFKTGQTLVKSGFAPILGTRCLGLSGWFSTNILGNRDGLVLDEPANFHTKEVSKLSTLETILEADKQPDLYKDYYHKVRINYYPPRNDNKEGWDNIDIFGWMGYPMQIKINFLCRDSILAAPLLLDLTLLMDLAARA
;
A
#
# COMPACT_ATOMS: atom_id res chain seq x y z
N ILE A 1 19.95 -3.01 -11.77
CA ILE A 1 19.38 -4.05 -10.89
C ILE A 1 19.14 -3.42 -9.53
N ALA A 2 17.92 -3.51 -9.02
CA ALA A 2 17.60 -2.99 -7.69
C ALA A 2 18.18 -3.90 -6.59
N PRO A 3 18.64 -3.35 -5.45
CA PRO A 3 19.16 -4.16 -4.34
C PRO A 3 18.19 -5.24 -3.86
N SER A 4 16.89 -4.93 -3.81
CA SER A 4 15.85 -5.90 -3.43
C SER A 4 15.78 -7.12 -4.36
N MET A 5 16.11 -6.97 -5.65
CA MET A 5 16.20 -8.08 -6.59
C MET A 5 17.38 -9.00 -6.27
N CYS A 6 18.51 -8.43 -5.86
CA CYS A 6 19.68 -9.24 -5.45
C CYS A 6 19.36 -10.09 -4.21
N TYR A 7 18.69 -9.51 -3.23
CA TYR A 7 18.26 -10.25 -2.03
C TYR A 7 17.24 -11.33 -2.35
N ALA A 8 16.25 -11.05 -3.20
CA ALA A 8 15.26 -12.03 -3.62
C ALA A 8 15.92 -13.18 -4.39
N TYR A 9 16.80 -12.87 -5.34
CA TYR A 9 17.57 -13.87 -6.08
C TYR A 9 18.38 -14.76 -5.15
N ALA A 10 19.16 -14.17 -4.24
CA ALA A 10 19.98 -14.92 -3.30
C ALA A 10 19.12 -15.82 -2.39
N ALA A 11 18.02 -15.31 -1.84
CA ALA A 11 17.12 -16.10 -1.01
C ALA A 11 16.59 -17.33 -1.76
N LEU A 12 16.05 -17.14 -2.96
CA LEU A 12 15.48 -18.23 -3.75
C LEU A 12 16.55 -19.28 -4.14
N MET A 13 17.76 -18.84 -4.49
CA MET A 13 18.87 -19.75 -4.84
C MET A 13 19.37 -20.55 -3.65
N GLU A 14 19.30 -19.99 -2.44
CA GLU A 14 19.67 -20.67 -1.19
C GLU A 14 18.52 -21.49 -0.57
N GLY A 15 17.39 -21.61 -1.27
CA GLY A 15 16.24 -22.38 -0.80
C GLY A 15 15.46 -21.71 0.34
N ALA A 16 15.47 -20.40 0.38
CA ALA A 16 14.70 -19.61 1.35
C ALA A 16 13.55 -18.86 0.69
N PRO A 17 12.34 -18.87 1.27
CA PRO A 17 11.23 -18.00 0.85
C PRO A 17 11.59 -16.52 0.91
N PHE A 18 10.96 -15.70 0.06
CA PHE A 18 11.20 -14.25 0.05
C PHE A 18 9.92 -13.46 0.22
N ILE A 19 9.94 -12.50 1.16
CA ILE A 19 8.82 -11.58 1.43
C ILE A 19 9.24 -10.16 1.11
N MET A 20 8.50 -9.50 0.21
CA MET A 20 8.68 -8.08 -0.13
C MET A 20 7.69 -7.22 0.68
N GLY A 21 8.17 -6.52 1.69
CA GLY A 21 7.33 -5.64 2.53
C GLY A 21 7.36 -4.17 2.12
N ALA A 22 8.20 -3.81 1.14
CA ALA A 22 8.36 -2.45 0.63
C ALA A 22 7.72 -2.29 -0.77
N PRO A 23 7.52 -1.05 -1.27
CA PRO A 23 6.81 -0.81 -2.54
C PRO A 23 7.60 -1.20 -3.80
N ASN A 24 8.79 -1.74 -3.67
CA ASN A 24 9.59 -2.20 -4.81
C ASN A 24 8.88 -3.32 -5.57
N THR A 25 8.95 -3.28 -6.88
CA THR A 25 8.27 -4.21 -7.79
C THR A 25 9.00 -5.54 -7.98
N THR A 26 9.87 -5.92 -7.05
CA THR A 26 10.72 -7.12 -7.15
C THR A 26 9.92 -8.40 -7.38
N VAL A 27 8.81 -8.57 -6.66
CA VAL A 27 7.94 -9.76 -6.78
C VAL A 27 6.95 -9.68 -7.95
N ASP A 28 6.95 -8.59 -8.72
CA ASP A 28 6.12 -8.44 -9.92
C ASP A 28 6.86 -8.78 -11.22
N ILE A 29 8.17 -9.08 -11.12
CA ILE A 29 9.02 -9.31 -12.27
C ILE A 29 8.84 -10.76 -12.73
N PRO A 30 8.46 -11.04 -14.00
CA PRO A 30 8.24 -12.39 -14.50
C PRO A 30 9.43 -13.34 -14.27
N ALA A 31 10.66 -12.85 -14.44
CA ALA A 31 11.86 -13.63 -14.18
C ALA A 31 11.99 -14.10 -12.72
N MET A 32 11.48 -13.34 -11.75
CA MET A 32 11.48 -13.74 -10.34
C MET A 32 10.42 -14.80 -10.06
N TRP A 33 9.30 -14.76 -10.74
CA TRP A 33 8.28 -15.82 -10.70
C TRP A 33 8.82 -17.12 -11.26
N GLU A 34 9.42 -17.05 -12.45
CA GLU A 34 10.06 -18.22 -13.08
C GLU A 34 11.15 -18.83 -12.19
N LEU A 35 11.95 -18.00 -11.52
CA LEU A 35 12.96 -18.46 -10.58
C LEU A 35 12.32 -19.12 -9.35
N ALA A 36 11.27 -18.54 -8.79
CA ALA A 36 10.55 -19.11 -7.66
C ALA A 36 9.96 -20.49 -7.99
N GLU A 37 9.38 -20.64 -9.18
CA GLU A 37 8.88 -21.93 -9.69
C GLU A 37 10.00 -22.95 -9.84
N LYS A 38 11.14 -22.55 -10.43
CA LYS A 38 12.31 -23.45 -10.61
C LYS A 38 12.92 -23.92 -9.29
N THR A 39 13.02 -23.01 -8.32
CA THR A 39 13.57 -23.32 -6.99
C THR A 39 12.54 -23.94 -6.06
N LYS A 40 11.26 -23.92 -6.42
CA LYS A 40 10.12 -24.32 -5.58
C LYS A 40 10.05 -23.55 -4.27
N MET A 41 10.53 -22.31 -4.27
CA MET A 41 10.48 -21.44 -3.11
C MET A 41 9.41 -20.38 -3.30
N PRO A 42 8.49 -20.22 -2.34
CA PRO A 42 7.42 -19.22 -2.45
C PRO A 42 7.96 -17.79 -2.35
N ILE A 43 7.34 -16.88 -3.10
CA ILE A 43 7.55 -15.44 -3.01
C ILE A 43 6.24 -14.75 -2.65
N SER A 44 6.29 -13.68 -1.89
CA SER A 44 5.13 -12.93 -1.45
C SER A 44 5.45 -11.44 -1.33
N GLY A 45 4.43 -10.62 -1.37
CA GLY A 45 4.51 -9.16 -1.21
C GLY A 45 3.13 -8.59 -1.46
N LYS A 46 2.98 -7.28 -1.58
CA LYS A 46 4.02 -6.27 -1.61
C LYS A 46 3.53 -5.09 -0.75
N ASP A 47 4.42 -4.18 -0.38
CA ASP A 47 4.09 -2.92 0.33
C ASP A 47 3.02 -3.09 1.42
N PHE A 48 3.43 -3.46 2.62
CA PHE A 48 2.50 -3.76 3.72
C PHE A 48 1.48 -2.64 3.93
N LYS A 49 0.20 -3.01 4.02
CA LYS A 49 -0.93 -2.09 4.14
C LYS A 49 -1.08 -1.65 5.59
N THR A 50 -0.24 -0.70 6.01
CA THR A 50 -0.23 -0.06 7.31
C THR A 50 -0.89 1.34 7.25
N GLY A 51 -0.58 2.28 8.07
CA GLY A 51 -0.95 3.69 8.00
C GLY A 51 -2.20 4.07 7.18
N GLN A 52 -2.07 5.05 6.29
CA GLN A 52 -3.18 5.54 5.45
C GLN A 52 -3.71 4.51 4.44
N THR A 53 -2.89 3.55 4.03
CA THR A 53 -3.36 2.48 3.16
C THR A 53 -4.30 1.54 3.91
N LEU A 54 -4.08 1.31 5.20
CA LEU A 54 -5.03 0.60 6.08
C LEU A 54 -6.37 1.34 6.12
N VAL A 55 -6.36 2.67 6.28
CA VAL A 55 -7.58 3.49 6.25
C VAL A 55 -8.33 3.30 4.92
N LYS A 56 -7.63 3.37 3.79
CA LYS A 56 -8.23 3.17 2.46
C LYS A 56 -8.85 1.78 2.32
N SER A 57 -8.10 0.73 2.64
CA SER A 57 -8.57 -0.65 2.51
C SER A 57 -9.73 -0.99 3.47
N GLY A 58 -9.77 -0.37 4.63
CA GLY A 58 -10.86 -0.54 5.59
C GLY A 58 -12.11 0.28 5.26
N PHE A 59 -11.93 1.50 4.76
CA PHE A 59 -13.04 2.44 4.55
C PHE A 59 -13.66 2.37 3.15
N ALA A 60 -12.87 2.16 2.08
CA ALA A 60 -13.40 2.14 0.72
C ALA A 60 -14.52 1.09 0.50
N PRO A 61 -14.47 -0.12 1.08
CA PRO A 61 -15.58 -1.07 0.97
C PRO A 61 -16.92 -0.56 1.51
N ILE A 62 -16.89 0.34 2.50
CA ILE A 62 -18.11 0.95 3.07
C ILE A 62 -18.82 1.80 2.02
N LEU A 63 -18.10 2.48 1.15
CA LEU A 63 -18.68 3.27 0.06
C LEU A 63 -19.50 2.37 -0.86
N GLY A 64 -18.95 1.23 -1.27
CA GLY A 64 -19.63 0.26 -2.11
C GLY A 64 -20.88 -0.33 -1.46
N THR A 65 -20.80 -0.73 -0.19
CA THR A 65 -21.94 -1.33 0.54
C THR A 65 -23.10 -0.34 0.75
N ARG A 66 -22.82 0.95 0.70
CA ARG A 66 -23.83 2.01 0.88
C ARG A 66 -24.18 2.75 -0.40
N CYS A 67 -23.65 2.32 -1.55
CA CYS A 67 -23.81 2.99 -2.85
C CYS A 67 -23.49 4.50 -2.78
N LEU A 68 -22.41 4.84 -2.08
CA LEU A 68 -21.90 6.20 -1.98
C LEU A 68 -20.84 6.41 -3.06
N GLY A 69 -20.98 7.46 -3.85
CA GLY A 69 -20.02 7.83 -4.86
C GLY A 69 -18.81 8.55 -4.26
N LEU A 70 -17.68 8.50 -4.96
CA LEU A 70 -16.45 9.17 -4.60
C LEU A 70 -16.15 10.28 -5.59
N SER A 71 -16.04 11.52 -5.12
CA SER A 71 -15.61 12.69 -5.93
C SER A 71 -14.11 12.94 -5.76
N GLY A 72 -13.55 12.67 -4.59
CA GLY A 72 -12.14 12.86 -4.36
C GLY A 72 -11.63 12.22 -3.06
N TRP A 73 -10.35 11.82 -3.09
CA TRP A 73 -9.64 11.36 -1.91
C TRP A 73 -8.23 11.96 -1.88
N PHE A 74 -8.03 12.92 -1.02
CA PHE A 74 -6.73 13.54 -0.81
C PHE A 74 -6.12 13.04 0.49
N SER A 75 -4.95 12.41 0.38
CA SER A 75 -4.17 11.93 1.52
C SER A 75 -2.88 12.71 1.63
N THR A 76 -2.57 13.21 2.80
CA THR A 76 -1.24 13.77 3.11
C THR A 76 -0.76 13.27 4.46
N ASN A 77 0.55 13.19 4.64
CA ASN A 77 1.13 12.85 5.93
C ASN A 77 2.46 13.52 6.16
N ILE A 78 2.86 13.59 7.42
CA ILE A 78 4.18 13.98 7.88
C ILE A 78 4.85 12.80 8.59
N LEU A 79 6.15 12.62 8.33
CA LEU A 79 6.97 11.54 8.85
C LEU A 79 8.40 12.04 9.02
N GLY A 80 9.03 11.76 10.15
CA GLY A 80 10.31 12.37 10.51
C GLY A 80 11.50 11.42 10.49
N ASN A 81 11.33 10.17 10.07
CA ASN A 81 12.40 9.18 9.97
C ASN A 81 13.08 9.19 8.58
N ARG A 82 14.02 8.27 8.38
CA ARG A 82 14.76 8.16 7.11
C ARG A 82 13.87 7.81 5.91
N ASP A 83 12.81 7.04 6.10
CA ASP A 83 11.83 6.76 5.04
C ASP A 83 11.15 8.05 4.58
N GLY A 84 10.74 8.90 5.53
CA GLY A 84 10.20 10.23 5.23
C GLY A 84 11.16 11.11 4.43
N LEU A 85 12.44 11.14 4.83
CA LEU A 85 13.47 11.90 4.12
C LEU A 85 13.68 11.41 2.68
N VAL A 86 13.71 10.10 2.47
CA VAL A 86 13.89 9.52 1.12
C VAL A 86 12.66 9.76 0.25
N LEU A 87 11.46 9.70 0.80
CA LEU A 87 10.19 9.88 0.08
C LEU A 87 9.84 11.35 -0.19
N ASP A 88 10.48 12.28 0.48
CA ASP A 88 10.33 13.72 0.21
C ASP A 88 10.94 14.10 -1.15
N GLU A 89 11.89 13.31 -1.64
CA GLU A 89 12.47 13.45 -2.97
C GLU A 89 11.51 12.89 -4.04
N PRO A 90 11.05 13.71 -5.02
CA PRO A 90 10.04 13.30 -6.00
C PRO A 90 10.39 12.04 -6.80
N ALA A 91 11.69 11.87 -7.13
CA ALA A 91 12.15 10.70 -7.89
C ALA A 91 11.96 9.38 -7.15
N ASN A 92 12.04 9.39 -5.81
CA ASN A 92 11.88 8.22 -4.95
C ASN A 92 10.41 7.96 -4.58
N PHE A 93 9.57 9.00 -4.69
CA PHE A 93 8.18 8.92 -4.28
C PHE A 93 7.28 8.14 -5.26
N HIS A 94 7.64 8.10 -6.54
CA HIS A 94 6.79 7.58 -7.61
C HIS A 94 6.27 6.15 -7.37
N THR A 95 7.12 5.19 -7.00
CA THR A 95 6.68 3.81 -6.72
C THR A 95 5.73 3.71 -5.55
N LYS A 96 5.95 4.53 -4.52
CA LYS A 96 5.07 4.60 -3.34
C LYS A 96 3.73 5.25 -3.67
N GLU A 97 3.73 6.26 -4.53
CA GLU A 97 2.52 6.92 -5.03
C GLU A 97 1.65 5.93 -5.80
N VAL A 98 2.21 5.22 -6.78
CA VAL A 98 1.50 4.19 -7.56
C VAL A 98 0.89 3.13 -6.66
N SER A 99 1.65 2.61 -5.69
CA SER A 99 1.13 1.61 -4.74
C SER A 99 -0.06 2.12 -3.92
N LYS A 100 -0.06 3.39 -3.53
CA LYS A 100 -1.15 3.98 -2.74
C LYS A 100 -2.36 4.37 -3.59
N LEU A 101 -2.15 4.78 -4.83
CA LEU A 101 -3.23 5.11 -5.76
C LEU A 101 -4.00 3.85 -6.16
N SER A 102 -3.31 2.79 -6.54
CA SER A 102 -3.90 1.52 -6.97
C SER A 102 -4.77 0.84 -5.90
N THR A 103 -4.62 1.19 -4.62
CA THR A 103 -5.42 0.59 -3.54
C THR A 103 -6.91 0.86 -3.72
N LEU A 104 -7.31 2.07 -4.08
CA LEU A 104 -8.72 2.40 -4.30
C LEU A 104 -9.24 1.77 -5.59
N GLU A 105 -8.46 1.78 -6.66
CA GLU A 105 -8.81 1.15 -7.95
C GLU A 105 -9.09 -0.35 -7.81
N THR A 106 -8.36 -1.02 -6.92
CA THR A 106 -8.56 -2.46 -6.67
C THR A 106 -9.82 -2.76 -5.87
N ILE A 107 -10.28 -1.81 -5.04
CA ILE A 107 -11.42 -2.00 -4.12
C ILE A 107 -12.71 -1.47 -4.74
N LEU A 108 -12.64 -0.29 -5.35
CA LEU A 108 -13.78 0.37 -5.97
C LEU A 108 -13.94 -0.15 -7.40
N GLU A 109 -14.98 -0.90 -7.64
CA GLU A 109 -15.25 -1.55 -8.93
C GLU A 109 -15.83 -0.55 -9.94
N ALA A 110 -14.98 0.34 -10.46
CA ALA A 110 -15.38 1.41 -11.39
C ALA A 110 -16.07 0.86 -12.66
N ASP A 111 -15.67 -0.30 -13.15
CA ASP A 111 -16.29 -0.95 -14.32
C ASP A 111 -17.72 -1.41 -14.03
N LYS A 112 -18.01 -1.80 -12.81
CA LYS A 112 -19.35 -2.23 -12.39
C LYS A 112 -20.24 -1.07 -11.94
N GLN A 113 -19.65 0.00 -11.42
CA GLN A 113 -20.34 1.17 -10.89
C GLN A 113 -19.70 2.47 -11.40
N PRO A 114 -19.71 2.71 -12.71
CA PRO A 114 -19.02 3.85 -13.32
C PRO A 114 -19.54 5.21 -12.83
N ASP A 115 -20.84 5.32 -12.56
CA ASP A 115 -21.45 6.57 -12.09
C ASP A 115 -20.97 6.97 -10.67
N LEU A 116 -20.42 6.03 -9.91
CA LEU A 116 -19.94 6.25 -8.56
C LEU A 116 -18.41 6.39 -8.47
N TYR A 117 -17.65 5.69 -9.34
CA TYR A 117 -16.21 5.52 -9.13
C TYR A 117 -15.35 5.75 -10.36
N LYS A 118 -15.90 6.17 -11.52
CA LYS A 118 -15.11 6.38 -12.74
C LYS A 118 -14.25 7.63 -12.68
N ASP A 119 -14.81 8.73 -12.19
CA ASP A 119 -14.23 10.06 -12.32
C ASP A 119 -14.01 10.71 -10.94
N TYR A 120 -13.11 10.16 -10.13
CA TYR A 120 -12.72 10.77 -8.84
C TYR A 120 -11.28 11.27 -8.87
N TYR A 121 -11.03 12.36 -8.15
CA TYR A 121 -9.68 12.88 -7.97
C TYR A 121 -8.98 12.17 -6.82
N HIS A 122 -7.83 11.54 -7.08
CA HIS A 122 -7.05 10.86 -6.06
C HIS A 122 -5.63 11.42 -6.02
N LYS A 123 -5.20 11.86 -4.85
CA LYS A 123 -3.84 12.36 -4.65
C LYS A 123 -3.27 11.95 -3.31
N VAL A 124 -1.97 11.65 -3.31
CA VAL A 124 -1.20 11.32 -2.11
C VAL A 124 0.00 12.23 -2.01
N ARG A 125 0.32 12.68 -0.80
CA ARG A 125 1.55 13.40 -0.47
C ARG A 125 2.18 12.87 0.79
N ILE A 126 3.51 12.83 0.81
CA ILE A 126 4.31 12.53 1.99
C ILE A 126 5.26 13.70 2.17
N ASN A 127 5.36 14.22 3.39
CA ASN A 127 6.20 15.35 3.71
C ASN A 127 7.18 14.95 4.82
N TYR A 128 8.45 15.26 4.63
CA TYR A 128 9.45 15.06 5.66
C TYR A 128 9.31 16.09 6.76
N TYR A 129 9.16 15.62 8.00
CA TYR A 129 9.05 16.49 9.18
C TYR A 129 9.80 15.86 10.36
N PRO A 130 11.09 16.23 10.58
CA PRO A 130 11.96 15.62 11.59
C PRO A 130 11.37 15.49 12.99
N PRO A 131 10.62 16.47 13.53
CA PRO A 131 10.07 16.38 14.89
C PRO A 131 9.11 15.20 15.12
N ARG A 132 8.60 14.57 14.08
CA ARG A 132 7.75 13.38 14.19
C ARG A 132 8.52 12.10 14.45
N ASN A 133 9.81 12.06 14.20
CA ASN A 133 10.60 10.83 14.26
C ASN A 133 9.91 9.68 13.50
N ASP A 134 9.71 8.53 14.13
CA ASP A 134 9.03 7.36 13.56
C ASP A 134 7.49 7.46 13.57
N ASN A 135 6.93 8.45 14.23
CA ASN A 135 5.49 8.63 14.24
C ASN A 135 5.03 9.26 12.92
N LYS A 136 4.07 8.63 12.28
CA LYS A 136 3.44 9.10 11.06
C LYS A 136 2.07 9.67 11.39
N GLU A 137 1.89 10.93 11.10
CA GLU A 137 0.59 11.59 11.23
C GLU A 137 0.03 11.85 9.85
N GLY A 138 -1.14 11.27 9.57
CA GLY A 138 -1.80 11.35 8.28
C GLY A 138 -3.16 12.01 8.36
N TRP A 139 -3.52 12.75 7.31
CA TRP A 139 -4.84 13.34 7.11
C TRP A 139 -5.40 12.86 5.78
N ASP A 140 -6.63 12.35 5.83
CA ASP A 140 -7.40 12.03 4.65
C ASP A 140 -8.60 12.96 4.57
N ASN A 141 -8.77 13.61 3.42
CA ASN A 141 -9.97 14.34 3.06
C ASN A 141 -10.68 13.54 1.97
N ILE A 142 -11.91 13.11 2.26
CA ILE A 142 -12.67 12.21 1.42
C ILE A 142 -13.98 12.91 1.06
N ASP A 143 -14.09 13.33 -0.19
CA ASP A 143 -15.29 13.97 -0.73
C ASP A 143 -16.14 12.91 -1.42
N ILE A 144 -17.32 12.68 -0.88
CA ILE A 144 -18.27 11.66 -1.33
C ILE A 144 -19.59 12.30 -1.69
N PHE A 145 -20.40 11.58 -2.43
CA PHE A 145 -21.78 11.98 -2.71
C PHE A 145 -22.74 10.82 -2.51
N GLY A 146 -23.93 11.14 -2.07
CA GLY A 146 -24.99 10.19 -1.82
C GLY A 146 -26.15 10.36 -2.80
N TRP A 147 -27.33 9.99 -2.36
CA TRP A 147 -28.56 10.07 -3.14
C TRP A 147 -28.80 11.49 -3.71
N MET A 148 -29.22 11.56 -4.97
CA MET A 148 -29.39 12.80 -5.73
C MET A 148 -28.12 13.65 -5.87
N GLY A 149 -26.93 13.04 -5.76
CA GLY A 149 -25.67 13.77 -5.83
C GLY A 149 -25.35 14.63 -4.61
N TYR A 150 -26.03 14.42 -3.48
CA TYR A 150 -25.81 15.23 -2.27
C TYR A 150 -24.37 15.09 -1.77
N PRO A 151 -23.59 16.18 -1.73
CA PRO A 151 -22.18 16.14 -1.36
C PRO A 151 -22.02 15.99 0.16
N MET A 152 -21.05 15.18 0.54
CA MET A 152 -20.63 14.96 1.93
C MET A 152 -19.11 14.89 1.99
N GLN A 153 -18.54 15.17 3.15
CA GLN A 153 -17.11 15.10 3.39
C GLN A 153 -16.80 14.32 4.66
N ILE A 154 -15.79 13.48 4.56
CA ILE A 154 -15.22 12.76 5.70
C ILE A 154 -13.77 13.17 5.85
N LYS A 155 -13.37 13.49 7.07
CA LYS A 155 -11.98 13.77 7.41
C LYS A 155 -11.50 12.79 8.45
N ILE A 156 -10.34 12.19 8.19
CA ILE A 156 -9.71 11.23 9.08
C ILE A 156 -8.33 11.77 9.46
N ASN A 157 -8.09 11.86 10.76
CA ASN A 157 -6.75 12.10 11.30
C ASN A 157 -6.26 10.79 11.90
N PHE A 158 -5.08 10.35 11.50
CA PHE A 158 -4.53 9.09 11.94
C PHE A 158 -3.05 9.24 12.33
N LEU A 159 -2.77 9.11 13.60
CA LEU A 159 -1.41 9.03 14.12
C LEU A 159 -1.05 7.56 14.35
N CYS A 160 -0.02 7.09 13.70
CA CYS A 160 0.43 5.70 13.82
C CYS A 160 1.95 5.59 13.74
N ARG A 161 2.43 4.38 13.97
CA ARG A 161 3.80 4.00 13.70
C ARG A 161 3.78 2.80 12.76
N ASP A 162 4.18 3.01 11.50
CA ASP A 162 4.10 1.98 10.44
C ASP A 162 4.84 0.69 10.82
N SER A 163 6.00 0.81 11.49
CA SER A 163 6.79 -0.34 11.95
C SER A 163 6.02 -1.25 12.91
N ILE A 164 5.25 -0.68 13.83
CA ILE A 164 4.43 -1.44 14.78
C ILE A 164 3.25 -2.12 14.08
N LEU A 165 2.64 -1.48 13.09
CA LEU A 165 1.56 -2.05 12.30
C LEU A 165 2.07 -3.14 11.34
N ALA A 166 3.30 -3.00 10.84
CA ALA A 166 3.91 -3.95 9.92
C ALA A 166 4.39 -5.23 10.60
N ALA A 167 4.81 -5.15 11.86
CA ALA A 167 5.41 -6.28 12.58
C ALA A 167 4.51 -7.54 12.61
N PRO A 168 3.23 -7.49 12.99
CA PRO A 168 2.36 -8.67 12.97
C PRO A 168 2.13 -9.20 11.54
N LEU A 169 2.01 -8.33 10.54
CA LEU A 169 1.87 -8.74 9.15
C LEU A 169 3.10 -9.53 8.66
N LEU A 170 4.29 -9.06 9.02
CA LEU A 170 5.53 -9.76 8.69
C LEU A 170 5.61 -11.11 9.39
N LEU A 171 5.22 -11.19 10.66
CA LEU A 171 5.21 -12.43 11.42
C LEU A 171 4.27 -13.47 10.77
N ASP A 172 3.03 -13.07 10.49
CA ASP A 172 2.04 -13.95 9.85
C ASP A 172 2.51 -14.43 8.47
N LEU A 173 3.03 -13.51 7.64
CA LEU A 173 3.57 -13.87 6.33
C LEU A 173 4.77 -14.83 6.46
N THR A 174 5.65 -14.63 7.43
CA THR A 174 6.80 -15.51 7.65
C THR A 174 6.34 -16.93 7.98
N LEU A 175 5.35 -17.08 8.86
CA LEU A 175 4.80 -18.39 9.23
C LEU A 175 4.11 -19.08 8.05
N LEU A 176 3.31 -18.31 7.28
CA LEU A 176 2.62 -18.83 6.09
C LEU A 176 3.59 -19.23 4.98
N MET A 177 4.65 -18.45 4.77
CA MET A 177 5.67 -18.74 3.75
C MET A 177 6.54 -19.95 4.12
N ASP A 178 6.87 -20.11 5.40
CA ASP A 178 7.54 -21.31 5.89
C ASP A 178 6.67 -22.57 5.71
N LEU A 179 5.38 -22.45 6.01
CA LEU A 179 4.42 -23.53 5.75
C LEU A 179 4.34 -23.87 4.25
N ALA A 180 4.23 -22.86 3.40
CA ALA A 180 4.16 -23.06 1.93
C ALA A 180 5.44 -23.67 1.35
N ALA A 181 6.61 -23.34 1.91
CA ALA A 181 7.88 -23.93 1.46
C ALA A 181 8.01 -25.43 1.84
N ARG A 182 7.26 -25.88 2.85
CA ARG A 182 7.27 -27.27 3.32
C ARG A 182 6.14 -28.14 2.76
N ALA A 183 5.15 -27.52 2.11
CA ALA A 183 4.00 -28.20 1.49
C ALA A 183 4.35 -28.73 0.09
#